data_05bb42c369d496850b744ffba0a21e2f
#
_entry.id   05bb42c369d496850b744ffba0a21e2f
#
_cell.length_a   1.000
_cell.length_b   1.000
_cell.length_c   1.000
_cell.angle_alpha   90.00
_cell.angle_beta   90.00
_cell.angle_gamma   90.00
#
_symmetry.space_group_name_H-M   'P 1'
#
loop_
_entity.id
_entity.type
_entity.pdbx_description
1 polymer ?
#
loop_
_entity_poly.entity_id
_entity_poly.type
_entity_poly.pdbx_seq_one_letter_code
_entity_poly.pdbx_strand_id
1 'polypeptide(L)'
;MPQIDIVLVEPLYEGNIGFAARVMKNFGLKNMVLVNPPELTVEARARASHAKDVLDNAERISLEEVFERSTLCIATTGGLSKSVSHPMRMPYYAVSELREMIGDIDGRISILFGRENWGLNNEEIAQCDIVCTIPTSEEYPILNISHAIGIVCYELAHLQRGEYMLASKQEMDSLYKHIGEFLELAGHQIEKRGPTLLLAKRVFGRTKLTVREVSTMHGVLRRAERKMKLSDEELPEYPETDIAELEAELEK
;
A
#
# COMPACT_ATOMS: atom_id res chain seq x y z
N MET A 1 -15.51 5.29 7.51
CA MET A 1 -14.16 4.98 8.03
C MET A 1 -13.54 3.96 7.12
N PRO A 2 -12.28 4.10 6.76
CA PRO A 2 -11.59 3.06 6.03
C PRO A 2 -11.68 1.73 6.77
N GLN A 3 -11.86 0.65 6.06
CA GLN A 3 -11.78 -0.68 6.62
C GLN A 3 -10.30 -1.07 6.71
N ILE A 4 -9.78 -1.22 7.92
CA ILE A 4 -8.37 -1.54 8.13
C ILE A 4 -8.26 -3.03 8.44
N ASP A 5 -7.49 -3.73 7.63
CA ASP A 5 -7.10 -5.11 7.84
C ASP A 5 -5.65 -5.15 8.37
N ILE A 6 -5.45 -5.83 9.50
CA ILE A 6 -4.12 -6.18 10.00
C ILE A 6 -3.77 -7.55 9.46
N VAL A 7 -2.81 -7.59 8.55
CA VAL A 7 -2.44 -8.80 7.81
C VAL A 7 -1.14 -9.37 8.37
N LEU A 8 -1.16 -10.59 8.86
CA LEU A 8 0.02 -11.32 9.29
C LEU A 8 0.40 -12.32 8.20
N VAL A 9 1.56 -12.10 7.58
CA VAL A 9 2.08 -12.93 6.49
C VAL A 9 3.00 -14.00 7.07
N GLU A 10 2.58 -15.25 7.01
CA GLU A 10 3.31 -16.44 7.51
C GLU A 10 3.88 -16.26 8.93
N PRO A 11 3.05 -15.84 9.90
CA PRO A 11 3.51 -15.70 11.28
C PRO A 11 3.99 -17.05 11.81
N LEU A 12 5.13 -17.07 12.49
CA LEU A 12 5.75 -18.32 12.96
C LEU A 12 5.18 -18.82 14.27
N TYR A 13 4.77 -17.91 15.16
CA TYR A 13 4.35 -18.24 16.51
C TYR A 13 2.89 -17.85 16.75
N GLU A 14 2.06 -18.86 17.04
CA GLU A 14 0.64 -18.66 17.34
C GLU A 14 0.39 -17.72 18.54
N GLY A 15 1.31 -17.72 19.52
CA GLY A 15 1.23 -16.81 20.67
C GLY A 15 1.27 -15.33 20.25
N ASN A 16 2.05 -14.97 19.22
CA ASN A 16 2.09 -13.62 18.69
C ASN A 16 0.78 -13.23 18.00
N ILE A 17 0.13 -14.18 17.30
CA ILE A 17 -1.20 -13.97 16.71
C ILE A 17 -2.22 -13.68 17.82
N GLY A 18 -2.18 -14.43 18.91
CA GLY A 18 -3.04 -14.18 20.07
C GLY A 18 -2.82 -12.81 20.70
N PHE A 19 -1.58 -12.39 20.91
CA PHE A 19 -1.26 -11.05 21.39
C PHE A 19 -1.69 -9.96 20.41
N ALA A 20 -1.50 -10.16 19.11
CA ALA A 20 -1.96 -9.25 18.07
C ALA A 20 -3.48 -9.04 18.16
N ALA A 21 -4.25 -10.12 18.24
CA ALA A 21 -5.70 -10.05 18.40
C ALA A 21 -6.12 -9.22 19.63
N ARG A 22 -5.43 -9.43 20.75
CA ARG A 22 -5.69 -8.68 21.99
C ARG A 22 -5.43 -7.19 21.83
N VAL A 23 -4.30 -6.84 21.23
CA VAL A 23 -3.91 -5.44 21.00
C VAL A 23 -4.86 -4.77 20.01
N MET A 24 -5.19 -5.42 18.90
CA MET A 24 -6.16 -4.91 17.93
C MET A 24 -7.50 -4.56 18.60
N LYS A 25 -8.01 -5.45 19.45
CA LYS A 25 -9.26 -5.21 20.18
C LYS A 25 -9.19 -4.01 21.12
N ASN A 26 -8.03 -3.79 21.79
CA ASN A 26 -7.83 -2.63 22.68
C ASN A 26 -8.01 -1.31 21.94
N PHE A 27 -7.66 -1.26 20.64
CA PHE A 27 -7.78 -0.07 19.79
C PHE A 27 -9.00 -0.08 18.86
N GLY A 28 -9.92 -1.03 19.05
CA GLY A 28 -11.17 -1.09 18.29
C GLY A 28 -11.02 -1.66 16.87
N LEU A 29 -9.84 -2.14 16.49
CA LEU A 29 -9.60 -2.84 15.22
C LEU A 29 -9.98 -4.31 15.36
N LYS A 30 -10.70 -4.85 14.36
CA LYS A 30 -11.26 -6.20 14.45
C LYS A 30 -10.91 -7.11 13.27
N ASN A 31 -10.50 -6.52 12.15
CA ASN A 31 -10.26 -7.28 10.93
C ASN A 31 -8.82 -7.80 10.93
N MET A 32 -8.65 -9.03 11.37
CA MET A 32 -7.41 -9.78 11.29
C MET A 32 -7.42 -10.66 10.05
N VAL A 33 -6.34 -10.63 9.30
CA VAL A 33 -6.12 -11.49 8.13
C VAL A 33 -4.86 -12.30 8.37
N LEU A 34 -4.93 -13.59 8.13
CA LEU A 34 -3.84 -14.54 8.31
C LEU A 34 -3.52 -15.20 6.97
N VAL A 35 -2.32 -14.96 6.47
CA VAL A 35 -1.78 -15.61 5.28
C VAL A 35 -0.86 -16.74 5.72
N ASN A 36 -1.18 -17.99 5.36
CA ASN A 36 -0.44 -19.19 5.73
C ASN A 36 -0.03 -19.24 7.22
N PRO A 37 -0.97 -19.07 8.18
CA PRO A 37 -0.64 -19.13 9.60
C PRO A 37 -0.33 -20.56 10.03
N PRO A 38 0.39 -20.75 11.16
CA PRO A 38 0.47 -22.03 11.83
C PRO A 38 -0.91 -22.45 12.36
N GLU A 39 -1.02 -23.69 12.82
CA GLU A 39 -2.22 -24.14 13.53
C GLU A 39 -2.41 -23.30 14.81
N LEU A 40 -3.63 -22.78 14.99
CA LEU A 40 -3.96 -22.00 16.19
C LEU A 40 -4.51 -22.94 17.27
N THR A 41 -3.74 -23.14 18.31
CA THR A 41 -4.08 -24.02 19.42
C THR A 41 -4.60 -23.24 20.63
N VAL A 42 -4.57 -23.88 21.79
CA VAL A 42 -4.94 -23.27 23.07
C VAL A 42 -4.04 -22.08 23.42
N GLU A 43 -2.80 -22.06 22.96
CA GLU A 43 -1.86 -20.98 23.26
C GLU A 43 -2.31 -19.65 22.64
N ALA A 44 -2.64 -19.62 21.36
CA ALA A 44 -3.15 -18.41 20.71
C ALA A 44 -4.37 -17.85 21.44
N ARG A 45 -5.31 -18.73 21.79
CA ARG A 45 -6.54 -18.35 22.53
C ARG A 45 -6.25 -17.84 23.93
N ALA A 46 -5.28 -18.43 24.62
CA ALA A 46 -4.85 -17.98 25.96
C ALA A 46 -4.24 -16.57 25.89
N ARG A 47 -3.39 -16.29 24.89
CA ARG A 47 -2.77 -14.98 24.69
C ARG A 47 -3.77 -13.92 24.24
N ALA A 48 -4.77 -14.29 23.43
CA ALA A 48 -5.87 -13.41 23.04
C ALA A 48 -6.76 -12.99 24.22
N SER A 49 -6.85 -13.81 25.27
CA SER A 49 -7.67 -13.50 26.46
C SER A 49 -9.12 -13.18 26.09
N HIS A 50 -9.58 -11.93 26.29
CA HIS A 50 -10.92 -11.48 25.97
C HIS A 50 -11.12 -11.09 24.48
N ALA A 51 -10.08 -11.21 23.65
CA ALA A 51 -10.12 -10.91 22.22
C ALA A 51 -10.24 -12.16 21.32
N LYS A 52 -10.81 -13.25 21.86
CA LYS A 52 -11.01 -14.51 21.10
C LYS A 52 -11.89 -14.31 19.88
N ASP A 53 -12.84 -13.38 19.94
CA ASP A 53 -13.69 -12.99 18.83
C ASP A 53 -12.90 -12.44 17.62
N VAL A 54 -11.79 -11.74 17.83
CA VAL A 54 -10.89 -11.28 16.76
C VAL A 54 -10.19 -12.48 16.11
N LEU A 55 -9.74 -13.46 16.90
CA LEU A 55 -9.14 -14.70 16.38
C LEU A 55 -10.15 -15.57 15.64
N ASP A 56 -11.35 -15.74 16.19
CA ASP A 56 -12.38 -16.61 15.65
C ASP A 56 -12.96 -16.07 14.33
N ASN A 57 -12.93 -14.74 14.16
CA ASN A 57 -13.34 -14.06 12.93
C ASN A 57 -12.16 -13.73 11.99
N ALA A 58 -10.93 -14.15 12.32
CA ALA A 58 -9.79 -13.91 11.47
C ALA A 58 -9.94 -14.64 10.11
N GLU A 59 -9.84 -13.87 9.03
CA GLU A 59 -9.89 -14.41 7.69
C GLU A 59 -8.58 -15.13 7.35
N ARG A 60 -8.67 -16.30 6.69
CA ARG A 60 -7.51 -17.03 6.18
C ARG A 60 -7.58 -17.06 4.67
N ILE A 61 -6.75 -16.25 4.03
CA ILE A 61 -6.75 -16.05 2.58
C ILE A 61 -5.32 -16.03 2.05
N SER A 62 -5.17 -16.13 0.74
CA SER A 62 -3.86 -15.99 0.09
C SER A 62 -3.37 -14.54 0.10
N LEU A 63 -2.06 -14.34 -0.11
CA LEU A 63 -1.51 -13.00 -0.20
C LEU A 63 -1.98 -12.27 -1.46
N GLU A 64 -2.18 -13.00 -2.56
CA GLU A 64 -2.75 -12.49 -3.80
C GLU A 64 -4.14 -11.90 -3.56
N GLU A 65 -4.99 -12.63 -2.84
CA GLU A 65 -6.34 -12.17 -2.51
C GLU A 65 -6.32 -10.93 -1.60
N VAL A 66 -5.33 -10.80 -0.71
CA VAL A 66 -5.13 -9.57 0.08
C VAL A 66 -4.86 -8.39 -0.85
N PHE A 67 -3.96 -8.54 -1.83
CA PHE A 67 -3.64 -7.47 -2.77
C PHE A 67 -4.82 -7.11 -3.68
N GLU A 68 -5.54 -8.11 -4.19
CA GLU A 68 -6.67 -7.90 -5.09
C GLU A 68 -7.81 -7.10 -4.46
N ARG A 69 -8.11 -7.35 -3.18
CA ARG A 69 -9.24 -6.72 -2.49
C ARG A 69 -8.92 -5.37 -1.86
N SER A 70 -7.63 -5.02 -1.76
CA SER A 70 -7.19 -3.83 -1.06
C SER A 70 -7.16 -2.61 -1.97
N THR A 71 -7.68 -1.50 -1.46
CA THR A 71 -7.51 -0.18 -2.09
C THR A 71 -6.09 0.34 -1.89
N LEU A 72 -5.49 0.03 -0.74
CA LEU A 72 -4.12 0.41 -0.40
C LEU A 72 -3.45 -0.71 0.40
N CYS A 73 -2.23 -1.08 0.02
CA CYS A 73 -1.40 -2.03 0.73
C CYS A 73 -0.17 -1.33 1.33
N ILE A 74 0.04 -1.52 2.62
CA ILE A 74 1.14 -0.92 3.38
C ILE A 74 2.05 -2.02 3.92
N ALA A 75 3.30 -2.06 3.47
CA ALA A 75 4.31 -2.96 4.01
C ALA A 75 4.93 -2.35 5.27
N THR A 76 5.02 -3.12 6.36
CA THR A 76 5.79 -2.72 7.54
C THR A 76 7.20 -3.30 7.49
N THR A 77 8.20 -2.53 7.91
CA THR A 77 9.59 -2.99 7.99
C THR A 77 10.30 -2.41 9.20
N GLY A 78 11.08 -3.24 9.91
CA GLY A 78 12.04 -2.77 10.91
C GLY A 78 13.44 -2.57 10.34
N GLY A 79 13.71 -3.11 9.14
CA GLY A 79 15.01 -2.99 8.47
C GLY A 79 15.02 -1.86 7.46
N LEU A 80 15.48 -0.68 7.87
CA LEU A 80 15.67 0.44 6.95
C LEU A 80 16.93 0.25 6.11
N SER A 81 16.85 0.63 4.83
CA SER A 81 18.05 0.74 4.01
C SER A 81 18.86 1.97 4.43
N LYS A 82 20.17 1.79 4.63
CA LYS A 82 21.10 2.92 4.83
C LYS A 82 21.37 3.70 3.52
N SER A 83 20.96 3.15 2.39
CA SER A 83 21.13 3.79 1.08
C SER A 83 19.82 4.43 0.63
N VAL A 84 19.83 5.73 0.42
CA VAL A 84 18.70 6.51 -0.12
C VAL A 84 18.28 6.04 -1.51
N SER A 85 19.17 5.35 -2.21
CA SER A 85 18.93 4.82 -3.56
C SER A 85 18.39 3.39 -3.59
N HIS A 86 18.09 2.76 -2.42
CA HIS A 86 17.57 1.40 -2.42
C HIS A 86 16.08 1.39 -2.82
N PRO A 87 15.74 0.91 -4.03
CA PRO A 87 14.41 1.12 -4.62
C PRO A 87 13.27 0.39 -3.90
N MET A 88 13.58 -0.68 -3.14
CA MET A 88 12.57 -1.55 -2.54
C MET A 88 11.99 -0.99 -1.24
N ARG A 89 12.80 -0.27 -0.44
CA ARG A 89 12.42 0.20 0.91
C ARG A 89 12.49 1.71 1.06
N MET A 90 12.66 2.41 -0.03
CA MET A 90 12.71 3.87 -0.09
C MET A 90 11.76 4.39 -1.16
N PRO A 91 11.04 5.46 -0.92
CA PRO A 91 10.87 6.14 0.35
C PRO A 91 10.05 5.31 1.35
N TYR A 92 10.28 5.54 2.62
CA TYR A 92 9.47 4.99 3.70
C TYR A 92 8.85 6.13 4.53
N TYR A 93 7.81 5.79 5.27
CA TYR A 93 7.09 6.71 6.15
C TYR A 93 7.15 6.21 7.58
N ALA A 94 7.19 7.13 8.54
CA ALA A 94 7.02 6.77 9.94
C ALA A 94 5.56 6.39 10.20
N VAL A 95 5.34 5.49 11.14
CA VAL A 95 3.97 5.05 11.51
C VAL A 95 3.09 6.22 11.97
N SER A 96 3.67 7.26 12.58
CA SER A 96 2.97 8.49 12.98
C SER A 96 2.37 9.29 11.83
N GLU A 97 2.91 9.11 10.61
CA GLU A 97 2.40 9.77 9.40
C GLU A 97 1.22 9.01 8.77
N LEU A 98 1.03 7.73 9.13
CA LEU A 98 -0.01 6.88 8.52
C LEU A 98 -1.40 7.46 8.68
N ARG A 99 -1.73 8.03 9.85
CA ARG A 99 -3.06 8.59 10.10
C ARG A 99 -3.41 9.68 9.09
N GLU A 100 -2.49 10.60 8.83
CA GLU A 100 -2.69 11.67 7.86
C GLU A 100 -2.78 11.11 6.43
N MET A 101 -1.93 10.14 6.12
CA MET A 101 -1.87 9.56 4.78
C MET A 101 -3.12 8.77 4.39
N ILE A 102 -3.77 8.10 5.35
CA ILE A 102 -4.88 7.18 5.05
C ILE A 102 -6.24 7.66 5.57
N GLY A 103 -6.28 8.79 6.27
CA GLY A 103 -7.49 9.30 6.93
C GLY A 103 -8.66 9.56 5.97
N ASP A 104 -8.36 9.96 4.74
CA ASP A 104 -9.35 10.33 3.71
C ASP A 104 -9.71 9.17 2.76
N ILE A 105 -9.14 7.99 2.99
CA ILE A 105 -9.38 6.83 2.12
C ILE A 105 -10.73 6.20 2.42
N ASP A 106 -11.59 6.09 1.42
CA ASP A 106 -12.80 5.28 1.48
C ASP A 106 -12.54 3.95 0.76
N GLY A 107 -12.30 2.90 1.55
CA GLY A 107 -11.97 1.59 1.01
C GLY A 107 -11.28 0.69 2.03
N ARG A 108 -10.71 -0.40 1.53
CA ARG A 108 -10.00 -1.40 2.34
C ARG A 108 -8.49 -1.13 2.33
N ILE A 109 -7.92 -0.97 3.50
CA ILE A 109 -6.49 -0.74 3.70
C ILE A 109 -5.91 -1.96 4.39
N SER A 110 -4.96 -2.62 3.74
CA SER A 110 -4.24 -3.76 4.31
C SER A 110 -2.86 -3.35 4.79
N ILE A 111 -2.58 -3.56 6.07
CA ILE A 111 -1.26 -3.29 6.68
C ILE A 111 -0.60 -4.63 6.96
N LEU A 112 0.48 -4.92 6.21
CA LEU A 112 1.14 -6.21 6.18
C LEU A 112 2.31 -6.25 7.18
N PHE A 113 2.29 -7.28 8.01
CA PHE A 113 3.36 -7.64 8.93
C PHE A 113 3.93 -8.99 8.51
N GLY A 114 5.23 -9.07 8.30
CA GLY A 114 5.90 -10.30 7.88
C GLY A 114 6.29 -11.19 9.05
N ARG A 115 7.05 -12.23 8.75
CA ARG A 115 7.54 -13.26 9.69
C ARG A 115 8.43 -12.64 10.76
N GLU A 116 8.46 -13.24 11.93
CA GLU A 116 9.22 -12.70 13.08
C GLU A 116 10.74 -12.71 12.86
N ASN A 117 11.25 -13.64 12.07
CA ASN A 117 12.70 -13.84 11.87
C ASN A 117 13.30 -12.97 10.75
N TRP A 118 12.55 -12.64 9.69
CA TRP A 118 13.07 -11.88 8.55
C TRP A 118 12.07 -10.92 7.88
N GLY A 119 10.85 -10.82 8.42
CA GLY A 119 9.85 -9.87 7.97
C GLY A 119 9.19 -10.23 6.64
N LEU A 120 8.80 -9.22 5.89
CA LEU A 120 8.33 -9.35 4.50
C LEU A 120 9.51 -9.48 3.56
N ASN A 121 9.38 -10.34 2.54
CA ASN A 121 10.40 -10.45 1.48
C ASN A 121 10.30 -9.29 0.47
N ASN A 122 11.27 -9.19 -0.42
CA ASN A 122 11.33 -8.08 -1.37
C ASN A 122 10.19 -8.11 -2.39
N GLU A 123 9.72 -9.29 -2.79
CA GLU A 123 8.60 -9.44 -3.73
C GLU A 123 7.29 -8.99 -3.09
N GLU A 124 7.07 -9.32 -1.81
CA GLU A 124 5.92 -8.88 -1.02
C GLU A 124 5.93 -7.35 -0.84
N ILE A 125 7.09 -6.78 -0.49
CA ILE A 125 7.25 -5.33 -0.34
C ILE A 125 7.05 -4.60 -1.68
N ALA A 126 7.50 -5.17 -2.78
CA ALA A 126 7.35 -4.58 -4.12
C ALA A 126 5.88 -4.45 -4.57
N GLN A 127 5.02 -5.33 -4.08
CA GLN A 127 3.59 -5.31 -4.37
C GLN A 127 2.81 -4.32 -3.52
N CYS A 128 3.40 -3.81 -2.43
CA CYS A 128 2.78 -2.80 -1.58
C CYS A 128 2.98 -1.39 -2.15
N ASP A 129 2.01 -0.53 -1.91
CA ASP A 129 2.01 0.86 -2.38
C ASP A 129 2.88 1.75 -1.50
N ILE A 130 2.90 1.49 -0.20
CA ILE A 130 3.61 2.26 0.81
C ILE A 130 4.51 1.34 1.64
N VAL A 131 5.67 1.84 2.02
CA VAL A 131 6.53 1.21 3.03
C VAL A 131 6.49 2.05 4.29
N CYS A 132 6.17 1.43 5.41
CA CYS A 132 6.06 2.06 6.71
C CYS A 132 7.07 1.46 7.70
N THR A 133 7.59 2.29 8.58
CA THR A 133 8.48 1.87 9.66
C THR A 133 8.07 2.49 11.00
N ILE A 134 8.37 1.78 12.07
CA ILE A 134 8.29 2.30 13.42
C ILE A 134 9.70 2.77 13.80
N PRO A 135 9.92 4.08 14.06
CA PRO A 135 11.22 4.55 14.51
C PRO A 135 11.62 3.89 15.83
N THR A 136 12.75 3.22 15.85
CA THR A 136 13.31 2.50 17.01
C THR A 136 14.78 2.86 17.19
N SER A 137 15.40 2.34 18.27
CA SER A 137 16.84 2.48 18.48
C SER A 137 17.64 1.79 17.38
N GLU A 138 18.74 2.39 16.95
CA GLU A 138 19.68 1.77 15.99
C GLU A 138 20.34 0.51 16.56
N GLU A 139 20.49 0.40 17.88
CA GLU A 139 21.10 -0.76 18.54
C GLU A 139 20.19 -1.99 18.49
N TYR A 140 18.87 -1.79 18.57
CA TYR A 140 17.88 -2.88 18.56
C TYR A 140 16.61 -2.49 17.81
N PRO A 141 16.68 -2.45 16.46
CA PRO A 141 15.62 -1.85 15.64
C PRO A 141 14.39 -2.75 15.45
N ILE A 142 14.49 -4.06 15.69
CA ILE A 142 13.44 -5.01 15.39
C ILE A 142 12.53 -5.23 16.59
N LEU A 143 11.27 -4.88 16.42
CA LEU A 143 10.23 -5.13 17.42
C LEU A 143 9.64 -6.54 17.28
N ASN A 144 9.17 -7.11 18.39
CA ASN A 144 8.24 -8.24 18.30
C ASN A 144 6.99 -7.82 17.51
N ILE A 145 6.48 -8.72 16.68
CA ILE A 145 5.38 -8.44 15.75
C ILE A 145 4.13 -7.91 16.47
N SER A 146 3.75 -8.46 17.62
CA SER A 146 2.59 -7.99 18.38
C SER A 146 2.78 -6.58 18.95
N HIS A 147 4.02 -6.20 19.30
CA HIS A 147 4.35 -4.83 19.72
C HIS A 147 4.27 -3.86 18.53
N ALA A 148 4.82 -4.25 17.39
CA ALA A 148 4.71 -3.45 16.16
C ALA A 148 3.25 -3.21 15.78
N ILE A 149 2.41 -4.26 15.80
CA ILE A 149 0.96 -4.16 15.58
C ILE A 149 0.33 -3.20 16.60
N GLY A 150 0.73 -3.27 17.86
CA GLY A 150 0.23 -2.39 18.92
C GLY A 150 0.46 -0.92 18.65
N ILE A 151 1.66 -0.56 18.20
CA ILE A 151 2.02 0.82 17.87
C ILE A 151 1.23 1.29 16.65
N VAL A 152 1.14 0.47 15.61
CA VAL A 152 0.32 0.78 14.43
C VAL A 152 -1.15 0.97 14.81
N CYS A 153 -1.71 0.07 15.61
CA CYS A 153 -3.10 0.18 16.07
C CYS A 153 -3.33 1.46 16.91
N TYR A 154 -2.38 1.85 17.74
CA TYR A 154 -2.44 3.08 18.53
C TYR A 154 -2.51 4.33 17.63
N GLU A 155 -1.64 4.41 16.64
CA GLU A 155 -1.63 5.52 15.69
C GLU A 155 -2.93 5.62 14.87
N LEU A 156 -3.59 4.48 14.65
CA LEU A 156 -4.81 4.40 13.83
C LEU A 156 -6.12 4.50 14.62
N ALA A 157 -6.06 4.47 15.96
CA ALA A 157 -7.24 4.37 16.83
C ALA A 157 -8.29 5.49 16.67
N HIS A 158 -7.92 6.61 16.06
CA HIS A 158 -8.77 7.80 15.91
C HIS A 158 -8.91 8.28 14.46
N LEU A 159 -8.87 7.36 13.48
CA LEU A 159 -9.08 7.70 12.07
C LEU A 159 -10.48 8.27 11.84
N GLN A 160 -10.55 9.36 11.08
CA GLN A 160 -11.80 9.89 10.56
C GLN A 160 -12.18 9.20 9.24
N ARG A 161 -13.46 9.28 8.88
CA ARG A 161 -13.93 8.75 7.60
C ARG A 161 -13.36 9.56 6.45
N GLY A 162 -12.81 8.89 5.44
CA GLY A 162 -12.40 9.52 4.20
C GLY A 162 -13.60 10.00 3.35
N GLU A 163 -13.39 11.07 2.61
CA GLU A 163 -14.39 11.68 1.72
C GLU A 163 -14.20 11.30 0.24
N TYR A 164 -13.08 10.70 -0.12
CA TYR A 164 -12.71 10.42 -1.51
C TYR A 164 -12.78 8.92 -1.84
N MET A 165 -13.35 8.61 -3.03
CA MET A 165 -13.22 7.28 -3.60
C MET A 165 -11.83 7.14 -4.22
N LEU A 166 -10.96 6.37 -3.58
CA LEU A 166 -9.66 6.04 -4.12
C LEU A 166 -9.77 4.92 -5.15
N ALA A 167 -8.81 4.90 -6.06
CA ALA A 167 -8.67 3.83 -7.02
C ALA A 167 -8.37 2.51 -6.31
N SER A 168 -9.11 1.48 -6.68
CA SER A 168 -8.90 0.11 -6.23
C SER A 168 -7.54 -0.43 -6.70
N LYS A 169 -7.08 -1.50 -6.07
CA LYS A 169 -5.85 -2.18 -6.48
C LYS A 169 -5.88 -2.59 -7.96
N GLN A 170 -7.02 -3.08 -8.44
CA GLN A 170 -7.18 -3.46 -9.85
C GLN A 170 -7.03 -2.27 -10.80
N GLU A 171 -7.60 -1.11 -10.45
CA GLU A 171 -7.47 0.12 -11.25
C GLU A 171 -6.03 0.62 -11.25
N MET A 172 -5.34 0.58 -10.12
CA MET A 172 -3.93 0.93 -10.01
C MET A 172 -3.04 -0.02 -10.81
N ASP A 173 -3.25 -1.33 -10.70
CA ASP A 173 -2.49 -2.32 -11.47
C ASP A 173 -2.73 -2.16 -12.99
N SER A 174 -3.95 -1.82 -13.40
CA SER A 174 -4.28 -1.47 -14.79
C SER A 174 -3.48 -0.23 -15.25
N LEU A 175 -3.36 0.79 -14.40
CA LEU A 175 -2.55 1.98 -14.71
C LEU A 175 -1.07 1.63 -14.85
N TYR A 176 -0.52 0.84 -13.92
CA TYR A 176 0.88 0.43 -13.97
C TYR A 176 1.19 -0.42 -15.21
N LYS A 177 0.28 -1.32 -15.60
CA LYS A 177 0.40 -2.07 -16.85
C LYS A 177 0.45 -1.13 -18.04
N HIS A 178 -0.46 -0.17 -18.12
CA HIS A 178 -0.51 0.83 -19.20
C HIS A 178 0.77 1.68 -19.26
N ILE A 179 1.31 2.09 -18.10
CA ILE A 179 2.60 2.79 -18.05
C ILE A 179 3.73 1.90 -18.60
N GLY A 180 3.74 0.61 -18.28
CA GLY A 180 4.73 -0.33 -18.80
C GLY A 180 4.66 -0.44 -20.34
N GLU A 181 3.46 -0.57 -20.91
CA GLU A 181 3.21 -0.59 -22.34
C GLU A 181 3.62 0.73 -23.01
N PHE A 182 3.32 1.85 -22.37
CA PHE A 182 3.73 3.17 -22.82
C PHE A 182 5.27 3.35 -22.86
N LEU A 183 5.99 2.92 -21.81
CA LEU A 183 7.45 2.96 -21.77
C LEU A 183 8.08 2.14 -22.91
N GLU A 184 7.45 1.02 -23.26
CA GLU A 184 7.89 0.22 -24.40
C GLU A 184 7.68 0.96 -25.73
N LEU A 185 6.49 1.51 -25.96
CA LEU A 185 6.16 2.26 -27.16
C LEU A 185 7.03 3.52 -27.30
N ALA A 186 7.32 4.20 -26.20
CA ALA A 186 8.19 5.38 -26.15
C ALA A 186 9.68 5.07 -26.35
N GLY A 187 10.05 3.80 -26.55
CA GLY A 187 11.45 3.40 -26.76
C GLY A 187 12.34 3.52 -25.51
N HIS A 188 11.74 3.50 -24.31
CA HIS A 188 12.54 3.56 -23.07
C HIS A 188 13.50 2.37 -22.98
N GLN A 189 14.73 2.61 -22.51
CA GLN A 189 15.80 1.60 -22.42
C GLN A 189 15.31 0.37 -21.65
N ILE A 190 15.50 -0.83 -22.22
CA ILE A 190 14.94 -2.08 -21.73
C ILE A 190 15.37 -2.39 -20.28
N GLU A 191 16.61 -2.11 -19.94
CA GLU A 191 17.19 -2.34 -18.62
C GLU A 191 16.62 -1.38 -17.55
N LYS A 192 16.08 -0.25 -17.98
CA LYS A 192 15.50 0.77 -17.10
C LYS A 192 13.98 0.68 -16.97
N ARG A 193 13.29 -0.11 -17.80
CA ARG A 193 11.82 -0.21 -17.78
C ARG A 193 11.30 -0.70 -16.42
N GLY A 194 11.88 -1.77 -15.89
CA GLY A 194 11.50 -2.33 -14.58
C GLY A 194 11.71 -1.32 -13.43
N PRO A 195 12.91 -0.76 -13.26
CA PRO A 195 13.16 0.28 -12.26
C PRO A 195 12.25 1.51 -12.41
N THR A 196 11.98 1.97 -13.64
CA THR A 196 11.08 3.11 -13.89
C THR A 196 9.63 2.78 -13.51
N LEU A 197 9.17 1.58 -13.81
CA LEU A 197 7.84 1.13 -13.42
C LEU A 197 7.70 1.00 -11.89
N LEU A 198 8.73 0.48 -11.21
CA LEU A 198 8.76 0.44 -9.76
C LEU A 198 8.73 1.85 -9.16
N LEU A 199 9.48 2.80 -9.74
CA LEU A 199 9.43 4.21 -9.33
C LEU A 199 8.02 4.78 -9.49
N ALA A 200 7.36 4.54 -10.63
CA ALA A 200 5.98 4.97 -10.85
C ALA A 200 5.02 4.39 -9.79
N LYS A 201 5.13 3.09 -9.49
CA LYS A 201 4.36 2.45 -8.41
C LYS A 201 4.56 3.16 -7.07
N ARG A 202 5.80 3.47 -6.72
CA ARG A 202 6.13 4.16 -5.45
C ARG A 202 5.61 5.60 -5.42
N VAL A 203 5.68 6.32 -6.54
CA VAL A 203 5.17 7.69 -6.65
C VAL A 203 3.65 7.70 -6.52
N PHE A 204 2.94 6.92 -7.33
CA PHE A 204 1.49 6.92 -7.35
C PHE A 204 0.87 6.25 -6.10
N GLY A 205 1.52 5.24 -5.52
CA GLY A 205 1.08 4.65 -4.25
C GLY A 205 1.07 5.66 -3.09
N ARG A 206 1.96 6.66 -3.11
CA ARG A 206 1.99 7.74 -2.10
C ARG A 206 0.91 8.80 -2.31
N THR A 207 0.45 9.00 -3.55
CA THR A 207 -0.42 10.13 -3.91
C THR A 207 -1.90 9.85 -3.71
N LYS A 208 -2.28 8.64 -3.26
CA LYS A 208 -3.69 8.27 -3.00
C LYS A 208 -4.59 8.64 -4.19
N LEU A 209 -4.26 8.12 -5.38
CA LEU A 209 -4.99 8.46 -6.58
C LEU A 209 -6.47 8.07 -6.47
N THR A 210 -7.34 8.98 -6.82
CA THR A 210 -8.77 8.72 -6.98
C THR A 210 -9.05 7.97 -8.28
N VAL A 211 -10.21 7.31 -8.37
CA VAL A 211 -10.69 6.67 -9.62
C VAL A 211 -10.63 7.63 -10.79
N ARG A 212 -10.99 8.91 -10.55
CA ARG A 212 -10.97 9.96 -11.59
C ARG A 212 -9.56 10.26 -12.06
N GLU A 213 -8.60 10.36 -11.14
CA GLU A 213 -7.19 10.64 -11.50
C GLU A 213 -6.58 9.50 -12.30
N VAL A 214 -6.81 8.25 -11.91
CA VAL A 214 -6.38 7.06 -12.68
C VAL A 214 -6.99 7.10 -14.09
N SER A 215 -8.28 7.37 -14.22
CA SER A 215 -8.96 7.49 -15.51
C SER A 215 -8.36 8.61 -16.37
N THR A 216 -8.05 9.77 -15.76
CA THR A 216 -7.41 10.90 -16.42
C THR A 216 -6.02 10.53 -16.93
N MET A 217 -5.22 9.86 -16.11
CA MET A 217 -3.88 9.39 -16.52
C MET A 217 -3.93 8.40 -17.67
N HIS A 218 -4.88 7.45 -17.65
CA HIS A 218 -5.12 6.58 -18.81
C HIS A 218 -5.47 7.38 -20.07
N GLY A 219 -6.24 8.45 -19.91
CA GLY A 219 -6.60 9.35 -21.01
C GLY A 219 -5.38 10.06 -21.60
N VAL A 220 -4.49 10.57 -20.75
CA VAL A 220 -3.24 11.22 -21.17
C VAL A 220 -2.34 10.25 -21.92
N LEU A 221 -2.10 9.06 -21.34
CA LEU A 221 -1.26 8.03 -21.97
C LEU A 221 -1.81 7.64 -23.35
N ARG A 222 -3.10 7.34 -23.47
CA ARG A 222 -3.73 6.99 -24.76
C ARG A 222 -3.59 8.09 -25.80
N ARG A 223 -3.67 9.38 -25.42
CA ARG A 223 -3.46 10.49 -26.37
C ARG A 223 -2.01 10.56 -26.83
N ALA A 224 -1.05 10.42 -25.92
CA ALA A 224 0.38 10.38 -26.25
C ALA A 224 0.71 9.20 -27.18
N GLU A 225 0.20 7.99 -26.87
CA GLU A 225 0.37 6.80 -27.71
C GLU A 225 -0.19 6.99 -29.12
N ARG A 226 -1.39 7.62 -29.23
CA ARG A 226 -1.98 7.94 -30.52
C ARG A 226 -1.08 8.88 -31.30
N LYS A 227 -0.59 9.94 -30.65
CA LYS A 227 0.31 10.90 -31.28
C LYS A 227 1.61 10.26 -31.76
N MET A 228 2.18 9.32 -31.02
CA MET A 228 3.39 8.59 -31.43
C MET A 228 3.16 7.63 -32.60
N LYS A 229 1.91 7.17 -32.81
CA LYS A 229 1.55 6.25 -33.92
C LYS A 229 1.10 6.94 -35.20
N LEU A 230 0.79 8.22 -35.12
CA LEU A 230 0.36 9.02 -36.31
C LEU A 230 1.58 9.70 -36.96
N SER A 231 1.54 9.85 -38.28
CA SER A 231 2.47 10.73 -38.99
C SER A 231 2.15 12.20 -38.67
N ASP A 232 3.13 13.10 -38.81
CA ASP A 232 2.93 14.53 -38.51
C ASP A 232 1.79 15.17 -39.33
N GLU A 233 1.45 14.61 -40.50
CA GLU A 233 0.36 15.06 -41.35
C GLU A 233 -1.04 14.64 -40.87
N GLU A 234 -1.12 13.67 -39.95
CA GLU A 234 -2.38 13.13 -39.41
C GLU A 234 -2.73 13.67 -38.03
N LEU A 235 -1.88 14.55 -37.46
CA LEU A 235 -2.11 15.09 -36.12
C LEU A 235 -3.19 16.19 -36.20
N PRO A 236 -4.26 16.11 -35.36
CA PRO A 236 -5.19 17.23 -35.26
C PRO A 236 -4.46 18.45 -34.66
N GLU A 237 -4.68 19.61 -35.25
CA GLU A 237 -4.27 20.88 -34.64
C GLU A 237 -5.05 21.07 -33.33
N TYR A 238 -4.35 21.03 -32.22
CA TYR A 238 -4.90 21.47 -30.93
C TYR A 238 -4.57 22.97 -30.80
N PRO A 239 -5.55 23.81 -30.41
CA PRO A 239 -5.24 25.19 -30.09
C PRO A 239 -4.23 25.22 -28.96
N GLU A 240 -3.20 26.04 -29.09
CA GLU A 240 -2.30 26.36 -27.99
C GLU A 240 -3.14 26.95 -26.86
N THR A 241 -3.40 26.18 -25.83
CA THR A 241 -4.10 26.68 -24.65
C THR A 241 -3.07 27.36 -23.79
N ASP A 242 -3.21 28.64 -23.55
CA ASP A 242 -2.35 29.40 -22.66
C ASP A 242 -2.51 28.84 -21.22
N ILE A 243 -1.40 28.48 -20.60
CA ILE A 243 -1.37 27.94 -19.22
C ILE A 243 -2.04 28.94 -18.27
N ALA A 244 -1.90 30.24 -18.52
CA ALA A 244 -2.53 31.31 -17.75
C ALA A 244 -4.07 31.30 -17.84
N GLU A 245 -4.65 30.89 -18.98
CA GLU A 245 -6.10 30.73 -19.11
C GLU A 245 -6.62 29.51 -18.32
N LEU A 246 -5.85 28.43 -18.29
CA LEU A 246 -6.19 27.22 -17.48
C LEU A 246 -6.10 27.50 -15.98
N GLU A 247 -5.11 28.28 -15.53
CA GLU A 247 -4.99 28.71 -14.14
C GLU A 247 -6.16 29.60 -13.72
N ALA A 248 -6.60 30.51 -14.58
CA ALA A 248 -7.76 31.38 -14.32
C ALA A 248 -9.12 30.64 -14.32
N GLU A 249 -9.21 29.48 -14.99
CA GLU A 249 -10.40 28.61 -14.91
C GLU A 249 -10.44 27.75 -13.63
N LEU A 250 -9.28 27.43 -13.05
CA LEU A 250 -9.17 26.66 -11.80
C LEU A 250 -9.45 27.51 -10.55
N GLU A 251 -9.38 28.85 -10.67
CA GLU A 251 -9.68 29.80 -9.57
C GLU A 251 -11.17 30.20 -9.51
N LYS A 252 -12.01 29.70 -10.41
CA LYS A 252 -13.47 29.93 -10.42
C LYS A 252 -14.24 28.74 -9.87
#